data_162d6df28c2c7047cd5905f42bc47af4
#
_entry.id   162d6df28c2c7047cd5905f42bc47af4
#
_cell.length_a   1.000
_cell.length_b   1.000
_cell.length_c   1.000
_cell.angle_alpha   90.00
_cell.angle_beta   90.00
_cell.angle_gamma   90.00
#
_symmetry.space_group_name_H-M   'P 1'
#
loop_
_entity.id
_entity.type
_entity.pdbx_description
1 polymer ?
#
loop_
_entity_poly.entity_id
_entity_poly.type
_entity_poly.pdbx_seq_one_letter_code
_entity_poly.pdbx_strand_id
1 'polypeptide(L)'
;MNARVPAEVFPPGEFLREELEAREWSQQELADILDRPPRLISELIAGKRAITPETAKGLADAFGTSPDYWMNLESQYQLSKIKLPNDNVARKAKLYEKFPVREMLRRGWVRASENIDVLEQRFCAFFSITDISVEPELCHSAKKTDVHLSANALQLAWLFRVKAMASQQVVPNYSRAKLLAAIDKLKALTLSPEEVRHVPRILAEAGVRLVFVEPMAGSRMDGACFWIDGDRPVIGMTLRFDRIDNFWLFCDMRLSTCCARMGRPTTKQSSTPT
;
A
#
# COMPACT_ATOMS: atom_id res chain seq x y z
N MET A 1 -6.73 13.30 -18.19
CA MET A 1 -7.62 13.59 -19.35
C MET A 1 -8.80 12.63 -19.22
N ASN A 2 -10.00 13.15 -18.90
CA ASN A 2 -11.21 12.34 -18.92
C ASN A 2 -11.59 12.10 -20.38
N ALA A 3 -11.37 10.89 -20.87
CA ALA A 3 -11.91 10.47 -22.15
C ALA A 3 -13.45 10.58 -22.07
N ARG A 4 -14.06 11.35 -22.97
CA ARG A 4 -15.52 11.38 -23.10
C ARG A 4 -15.97 9.99 -23.51
N VAL A 5 -16.65 9.29 -22.62
CA VAL A 5 -17.30 8.02 -22.93
C VAL A 5 -18.55 8.35 -23.74
N PRO A 6 -18.73 7.78 -24.95
CA PRO A 6 -19.97 7.95 -25.71
C PRO A 6 -21.16 7.49 -24.88
N ALA A 7 -22.29 8.18 -25.00
CA ALA A 7 -23.50 7.84 -24.26
C ALA A 7 -24.06 6.46 -24.69
N GLU A 8 -23.78 6.04 -25.92
CA GLU A 8 -24.18 4.76 -26.48
C GLU A 8 -23.08 4.24 -27.42
N VAL A 9 -22.77 2.96 -27.34
CA VAL A 9 -21.74 2.29 -28.15
C VAL A 9 -22.42 1.26 -29.02
N PHE A 10 -22.44 1.50 -30.32
CA PHE A 10 -23.03 0.62 -31.30
C PHE A 10 -22.09 -0.52 -31.71
N PRO A 11 -22.60 -1.71 -32.05
CA PRO A 11 -21.79 -2.79 -32.59
C PRO A 11 -21.12 -2.38 -33.91
N PRO A 12 -19.86 -2.79 -34.16
CA PRO A 12 -19.19 -2.52 -35.45
C PRO A 12 -19.95 -3.00 -36.67
N GLY A 13 -20.79 -4.03 -36.51
CA GLY A 13 -21.65 -4.54 -37.54
C GLY A 13 -22.70 -3.56 -38.06
N GLU A 14 -23.10 -2.57 -37.25
CA GLU A 14 -24.02 -1.50 -37.71
C GLU A 14 -23.31 -0.57 -38.67
N PHE A 15 -22.10 -0.13 -38.34
CA PHE A 15 -21.28 0.67 -39.23
C PHE A 15 -20.96 -0.08 -40.53
N LEU A 16 -20.73 -1.40 -40.44
CA LEU A 16 -20.53 -2.24 -41.62
C LEU A 16 -21.78 -2.27 -42.50
N ARG A 17 -22.97 -2.31 -41.92
CA ARG A 17 -24.24 -2.26 -42.66
C ARG A 17 -24.44 -0.90 -43.35
N GLU A 18 -24.17 0.21 -42.65
CA GLU A 18 -24.25 1.55 -43.19
C GLU A 18 -23.30 1.75 -44.39
N GLU A 19 -22.08 1.22 -44.31
CA GLU A 19 -21.13 1.27 -45.42
C GLU A 19 -21.57 0.45 -46.64
N LEU A 20 -22.23 -0.70 -46.43
CA LEU A 20 -22.80 -1.49 -47.49
C LEU A 20 -24.00 -0.79 -48.16
N GLU A 21 -24.89 -0.20 -47.34
CA GLU A 21 -26.06 0.56 -47.83
C GLU A 21 -25.61 1.79 -48.62
N ALA A 22 -24.62 2.53 -48.17
CA ALA A 22 -24.11 3.70 -48.84
C ALA A 22 -23.50 3.41 -50.24
N ARG A 23 -23.03 2.17 -50.46
CA ARG A 23 -22.44 1.74 -51.75
C ARG A 23 -23.36 0.82 -52.56
N GLU A 24 -24.55 0.58 -52.05
CA GLU A 24 -25.51 -0.36 -52.66
C GLU A 24 -24.93 -1.77 -52.87
N TRP A 25 -24.00 -2.20 -51.93
CA TRP A 25 -23.38 -3.51 -51.98
C TRP A 25 -24.15 -4.52 -51.14
N SER A 26 -24.32 -5.73 -51.68
CA SER A 26 -24.80 -6.86 -50.91
C SER A 26 -23.69 -7.46 -50.02
N GLN A 27 -24.09 -8.22 -49.01
CA GLN A 27 -23.16 -8.99 -48.19
C GLN A 27 -22.32 -10.00 -49.00
N GLN A 28 -22.91 -10.52 -50.09
CA GLN A 28 -22.22 -11.43 -50.98
C GLN A 28 -21.12 -10.71 -51.76
N GLU A 29 -21.40 -9.53 -52.29
CA GLU A 29 -20.39 -8.74 -53.01
C GLU A 29 -19.22 -8.33 -52.11
N LEU A 30 -19.50 -7.95 -50.87
CA LEU A 30 -18.42 -7.67 -49.92
C LEU A 30 -17.60 -8.93 -49.62
N ALA A 31 -18.24 -10.08 -49.50
CA ALA A 31 -17.56 -11.35 -49.29
C ALA A 31 -16.62 -11.69 -50.44
N ASP A 32 -17.08 -11.45 -51.67
CA ASP A 32 -16.32 -11.67 -52.91
C ASP A 32 -15.15 -10.66 -53.00
N ILE A 33 -15.38 -9.38 -52.69
CA ILE A 33 -14.32 -8.34 -52.63
C ILE A 33 -13.22 -8.70 -51.63
N LEU A 34 -13.58 -9.24 -50.49
CA LEU A 34 -12.63 -9.57 -49.41
C LEU A 34 -12.00 -10.95 -49.59
N ASP A 35 -12.44 -11.74 -50.59
CA ASP A 35 -12.08 -13.14 -50.77
C ASP A 35 -12.32 -13.95 -49.47
N ARG A 36 -13.54 -13.79 -48.91
CA ARG A 36 -13.93 -14.41 -47.67
C ARG A 36 -15.34 -15.09 -47.81
N PRO A 37 -15.62 -16.11 -46.99
CA PRO A 37 -16.95 -16.74 -47.01
C PRO A 37 -18.04 -15.72 -46.61
N PRO A 38 -19.22 -15.73 -47.31
CA PRO A 38 -20.36 -14.86 -47.00
C PRO A 38 -20.84 -14.96 -45.55
N ARG A 39 -20.68 -16.14 -44.96
CA ARG A 39 -20.98 -16.40 -43.55
C ARG A 39 -20.17 -15.49 -42.62
N LEU A 40 -18.90 -15.20 -42.93
CA LEU A 40 -18.09 -14.30 -42.14
C LEU A 40 -18.73 -12.90 -42.07
N ILE A 41 -19.16 -12.37 -43.23
CA ILE A 41 -19.76 -11.04 -43.30
C ILE A 41 -21.06 -10.99 -42.49
N SER A 42 -21.92 -11.99 -42.64
CA SER A 42 -23.17 -12.07 -41.88
C SER A 42 -22.97 -12.19 -40.37
N GLU A 43 -21.94 -12.93 -39.95
CA GLU A 43 -21.55 -13.05 -38.52
C GLU A 43 -20.99 -11.73 -37.95
N LEU A 44 -20.21 -10.98 -38.75
CA LEU A 44 -19.70 -9.65 -38.37
C LEU A 44 -20.86 -8.63 -38.19
N ILE A 45 -21.75 -8.56 -39.18
CA ILE A 45 -22.93 -7.68 -39.15
C ILE A 45 -23.84 -8.01 -37.95
N ALA A 46 -24.03 -9.31 -37.68
CA ALA A 46 -24.85 -9.77 -36.55
C ALA A 46 -24.13 -9.57 -35.18
N GLY A 47 -22.90 -9.11 -35.12
CA GLY A 47 -22.10 -8.97 -33.88
C GLY A 47 -21.77 -10.32 -33.21
N LYS A 48 -21.87 -11.42 -33.94
CA LYS A 48 -21.55 -12.79 -33.49
C LYS A 48 -20.05 -13.09 -33.58
N ARG A 49 -19.33 -12.30 -34.37
CA ARG A 49 -17.89 -12.44 -34.56
C ARG A 49 -17.22 -11.08 -34.44
N ALA A 50 -16.06 -11.05 -33.80
CA ALA A 50 -15.27 -9.85 -33.63
C ALA A 50 -14.46 -9.53 -34.90
N ILE A 51 -14.24 -8.24 -35.16
CA ILE A 51 -13.34 -7.80 -36.22
C ILE A 51 -11.89 -8.08 -35.78
N THR A 52 -11.21 -8.92 -36.57
CA THR A 52 -9.76 -9.17 -36.37
C THR A 52 -8.93 -8.16 -37.12
N PRO A 53 -7.62 -7.97 -36.77
CA PRO A 53 -6.73 -7.06 -37.52
C PRO A 53 -6.67 -7.35 -39.04
N GLU A 54 -6.72 -8.62 -39.42
CA GLU A 54 -6.76 -9.04 -40.83
C GLU A 54 -8.07 -8.59 -41.49
N THR A 55 -9.20 -8.80 -40.83
CA THR A 55 -10.52 -8.35 -41.33
C THR A 55 -10.58 -6.82 -41.39
N ALA A 56 -10.08 -6.14 -40.36
CA ALA A 56 -10.03 -4.67 -40.32
C ALA A 56 -9.24 -4.09 -41.50
N LYS A 57 -8.11 -4.73 -41.87
CA LYS A 57 -7.34 -4.32 -43.04
C LYS A 57 -8.13 -4.51 -44.33
N GLY A 58 -8.77 -5.67 -44.53
CA GLY A 58 -9.60 -5.92 -45.72
C GLY A 58 -10.75 -4.94 -45.83
N LEU A 59 -11.47 -4.67 -44.72
CA LEU A 59 -12.55 -3.68 -44.69
C LEU A 59 -12.05 -2.26 -45.00
N ALA A 60 -10.88 -1.92 -44.48
CA ALA A 60 -10.25 -0.61 -44.74
C ALA A 60 -9.91 -0.43 -46.22
N ASP A 61 -9.34 -1.47 -46.84
CA ASP A 61 -9.01 -1.47 -48.27
C ASP A 61 -10.28 -1.42 -49.14
N ALA A 62 -11.33 -2.14 -48.78
CA ALA A 62 -12.61 -2.17 -49.49
C ALA A 62 -13.38 -0.84 -49.43
N PHE A 63 -13.41 -0.23 -48.26
CA PHE A 63 -14.22 0.98 -48.02
C PHE A 63 -13.43 2.31 -48.10
N GLY A 64 -12.09 2.26 -48.27
CA GLY A 64 -11.26 3.48 -48.28
C GLY A 64 -11.13 4.13 -46.91
N THR A 65 -11.20 3.35 -45.85
CA THR A 65 -11.05 3.78 -44.45
C THR A 65 -9.67 3.40 -43.89
N SER A 66 -9.45 3.56 -42.58
CA SER A 66 -8.22 3.04 -41.96
C SER A 66 -8.50 1.74 -41.19
N PRO A 67 -7.54 0.81 -41.10
CA PRO A 67 -7.67 -0.38 -40.25
C PRO A 67 -7.92 -0.03 -38.78
N ASP A 68 -7.30 1.07 -38.29
CA ASP A 68 -7.46 1.56 -36.92
C ASP A 68 -8.91 1.99 -36.63
N TYR A 69 -9.62 2.49 -37.63
CA TYR A 69 -11.04 2.83 -37.48
C TYR A 69 -11.86 1.62 -37.06
N TRP A 70 -11.73 0.50 -37.79
CA TRP A 70 -12.45 -0.75 -37.50
C TRP A 70 -12.02 -1.39 -36.19
N MET A 71 -10.72 -1.37 -35.89
CA MET A 71 -10.19 -1.88 -34.64
C MET A 71 -10.64 -1.08 -33.43
N ASN A 72 -10.73 0.25 -33.54
CA ASN A 72 -11.21 1.12 -32.49
C ASN A 72 -12.70 0.89 -32.21
N LEU A 73 -13.53 0.75 -33.25
CA LEU A 73 -14.95 0.42 -33.09
C LEU A 73 -15.13 -0.92 -32.35
N GLU A 74 -14.40 -1.94 -32.77
CA GLU A 74 -14.44 -3.27 -32.13
C GLU A 74 -14.00 -3.18 -30.67
N SER A 75 -12.86 -2.53 -30.41
CA SER A 75 -12.32 -2.40 -29.07
C SER A 75 -13.28 -1.67 -28.12
N GLN A 76 -13.86 -0.55 -28.56
CA GLN A 76 -14.84 0.20 -27.77
C GLN A 76 -16.09 -0.65 -27.48
N TYR A 77 -16.57 -1.38 -28.48
CA TYR A 77 -17.72 -2.24 -28.32
C TYR A 77 -17.46 -3.39 -27.35
N GLN A 78 -16.32 -4.06 -27.46
CA GLN A 78 -15.95 -5.13 -26.53
C GLN A 78 -15.77 -4.57 -25.09
N LEU A 79 -15.14 -3.42 -24.94
CA LEU A 79 -15.01 -2.76 -23.64
C LEU A 79 -16.38 -2.40 -23.03
N SER A 80 -17.35 -1.95 -23.86
CA SER A 80 -18.70 -1.62 -23.38
C SER A 80 -19.48 -2.83 -22.88
N LYS A 81 -19.21 -4.02 -23.43
CA LYS A 81 -19.81 -5.28 -22.98
C LYS A 81 -19.26 -5.75 -21.64
N ILE A 82 -18.04 -5.37 -21.32
CA ILE A 82 -17.45 -5.72 -20.05
C ILE A 82 -18.13 -4.85 -19.00
N LYS A 83 -19.08 -5.41 -18.27
CA LYS A 83 -19.50 -4.81 -17.01
C LYS A 83 -18.25 -4.78 -16.15
N LEU A 84 -17.64 -3.58 -16.01
CA LEU A 84 -16.49 -3.41 -15.14
C LEU A 84 -16.88 -3.96 -13.76
N PRO A 85 -16.37 -5.10 -13.36
CA PRO A 85 -16.61 -5.56 -12.02
C PRO A 85 -15.88 -4.59 -11.12
N ASN A 86 -16.56 -4.18 -10.06
CA ASN A 86 -16.00 -3.54 -8.89
C ASN A 86 -14.55 -3.07 -9.07
N ASP A 87 -14.27 -1.86 -8.68
CA ASP A 87 -12.97 -1.19 -8.63
C ASP A 87 -11.85 -1.97 -7.86
N ASN A 88 -12.06 -3.26 -7.68
CA ASN A 88 -11.23 -4.14 -6.85
C ASN A 88 -9.78 -4.22 -7.31
N VAL A 89 -9.54 -4.20 -8.63
CA VAL A 89 -8.17 -4.26 -9.17
C VAL A 89 -7.45 -2.95 -8.88
N ALA A 90 -8.11 -1.81 -9.14
CA ALA A 90 -7.55 -0.49 -8.87
C ALA A 90 -7.33 -0.27 -7.36
N ARG A 91 -8.27 -0.71 -6.53
CA ARG A 91 -8.15 -0.65 -5.06
C ARG A 91 -6.99 -1.51 -4.55
N LYS A 92 -6.86 -2.75 -5.04
CA LYS A 92 -5.70 -3.60 -4.73
C LYS A 92 -4.39 -2.96 -5.16
N ALA A 93 -4.33 -2.38 -6.35
CA ALA A 93 -3.13 -1.70 -6.84
C ALA A 93 -2.71 -0.57 -5.88
N LYS A 94 -3.63 0.31 -5.48
CA LYS A 94 -3.38 1.38 -4.51
C LYS A 94 -2.89 0.86 -3.16
N LEU A 95 -3.48 -0.23 -2.66
CA LEU A 95 -3.06 -0.84 -1.40
C LEU A 95 -1.62 -1.35 -1.47
N TYR A 96 -1.25 -2.00 -2.59
CA TYR A 96 0.11 -2.53 -2.80
C TYR A 96 1.15 -1.45 -3.08
N GLU A 97 0.75 -0.33 -3.69
CA GLU A 97 1.60 0.84 -3.88
C GLU A 97 1.95 1.51 -2.54
N LYS A 98 0.96 1.63 -1.66
CA LYS A 98 1.11 2.36 -0.40
C LYS A 98 1.77 1.54 0.70
N PHE A 99 1.49 0.24 0.79
CA PHE A 99 1.93 -0.60 1.89
C PHE A 99 2.71 -1.83 1.41
N PRO A 100 3.63 -2.36 2.22
CA PRO A 100 4.35 -3.61 1.92
C PRO A 100 3.46 -4.83 2.17
N VAL A 101 2.32 -4.91 1.44
CA VAL A 101 1.23 -5.86 1.65
C VAL A 101 1.74 -7.29 1.73
N ARG A 102 2.54 -7.72 0.73
CA ARG A 102 3.07 -9.09 0.64
C ARG A 102 3.84 -9.49 1.91
N GLU A 103 4.69 -8.60 2.40
CA GLU A 103 5.53 -8.88 3.57
C GLU A 103 4.71 -8.91 4.86
N MET A 104 3.74 -8.01 4.99
CA MET A 104 2.85 -7.97 6.16
C MET A 104 1.94 -9.21 6.24
N LEU A 105 1.45 -9.69 5.10
CA LEU A 105 0.66 -10.93 5.03
C LEU A 105 1.54 -12.15 5.35
N ARG A 106 2.75 -12.23 4.77
CA ARG A 106 3.71 -13.32 5.01
C ARG A 106 4.08 -13.44 6.49
N ARG A 107 4.23 -12.31 7.19
CA ARG A 107 4.55 -12.27 8.63
C ARG A 107 3.32 -12.45 9.52
N GLY A 108 2.14 -12.58 8.97
CA GLY A 108 0.90 -12.69 9.73
C GLY A 108 0.53 -11.42 10.53
N TRP A 109 1.11 -10.25 10.16
CA TRP A 109 0.75 -8.97 10.80
C TRP A 109 -0.66 -8.54 10.42
N VAL A 110 -1.06 -8.86 9.21
CA VAL A 110 -2.41 -8.72 8.69
C VAL A 110 -2.86 -10.07 8.13
N ARG A 111 -4.10 -10.47 8.36
CA ARG A 111 -4.66 -11.70 7.79
C ARG A 111 -5.02 -11.48 6.32
N ALA A 112 -4.71 -12.46 5.47
CA ALA A 112 -5.11 -12.44 4.07
C ALA A 112 -6.64 -12.48 3.91
N SER A 113 -7.15 -11.88 2.84
CA SER A 113 -8.54 -11.98 2.40
C SER A 113 -8.63 -11.83 0.89
N GLU A 114 -9.51 -12.59 0.26
CA GLU A 114 -9.84 -12.41 -1.16
C GLU A 114 -10.72 -11.17 -1.38
N ASN A 115 -11.56 -10.86 -0.39
CA ASN A 115 -12.42 -9.67 -0.40
C ASN A 115 -11.58 -8.44 -0.09
N ILE A 116 -11.57 -7.48 -1.03
CA ILE A 116 -10.80 -6.24 -0.92
C ILE A 116 -11.29 -5.35 0.23
N ASP A 117 -12.58 -5.28 0.48
CA ASP A 117 -13.15 -4.45 1.55
C ASP A 117 -12.63 -4.91 2.92
N VAL A 118 -12.61 -6.24 3.12
CA VAL A 118 -12.08 -6.84 4.35
C VAL A 118 -10.58 -6.62 4.46
N LEU A 119 -9.86 -6.72 3.34
CA LEU A 119 -8.41 -6.50 3.33
C LEU A 119 -8.07 -5.06 3.68
N GLU A 120 -8.69 -4.08 3.02
CA GLU A 120 -8.50 -2.65 3.31
C GLU A 120 -8.86 -2.32 4.76
N GLN A 121 -9.98 -2.82 5.26
CA GLN A 121 -10.38 -2.62 6.65
C GLN A 121 -9.32 -3.12 7.64
N ARG A 122 -8.69 -4.27 7.36
CA ARG A 122 -7.60 -4.81 8.19
C ARG A 122 -6.35 -3.94 8.14
N PHE A 123 -6.01 -3.38 6.97
CA PHE A 123 -4.91 -2.45 6.83
C PHE A 123 -5.21 -1.13 7.54
N CYS A 124 -6.41 -0.58 7.40
CA CYS A 124 -6.85 0.60 8.13
C CYS A 124 -6.76 0.40 9.65
N ALA A 125 -7.22 -0.74 10.15
CA ALA A 125 -7.15 -1.08 11.56
C ALA A 125 -5.68 -1.20 12.04
N PHE A 126 -4.81 -1.85 11.25
CA PHE A 126 -3.39 -2.00 11.59
C PHE A 126 -2.68 -0.65 11.69
N PHE A 127 -2.93 0.26 10.75
CA PHE A 127 -2.31 1.59 10.71
C PHE A 127 -3.08 2.66 11.49
N SER A 128 -4.21 2.29 12.12
CA SER A 128 -5.08 3.22 12.85
C SER A 128 -5.52 4.42 11.99
N ILE A 129 -5.87 4.16 10.72
CA ILE A 129 -6.40 5.13 9.76
C ILE A 129 -7.86 4.80 9.43
N THR A 130 -8.60 5.79 8.98
CA THR A 130 -10.02 5.64 8.61
C THR A 130 -10.21 5.13 7.18
N ASP A 131 -9.28 5.47 6.31
CA ASP A 131 -9.30 5.12 4.89
C ASP A 131 -7.88 4.95 4.34
N ILE A 132 -7.72 4.14 3.29
CA ILE A 132 -6.41 3.86 2.66
C ILE A 132 -5.75 5.12 2.07
N SER A 133 -6.52 6.14 1.69
CA SER A 133 -5.98 7.41 1.17
C SER A 133 -5.27 8.24 2.26
N VAL A 134 -5.67 8.04 3.53
CA VAL A 134 -5.09 8.78 4.67
C VAL A 134 -3.67 8.30 4.96
N GLU A 135 -2.72 9.22 5.06
CA GLU A 135 -1.35 8.88 5.47
C GLU A 135 -1.31 8.46 6.95
N PRO A 136 -0.74 7.28 7.27
CA PRO A 136 -0.59 6.87 8.66
C PRO A 136 0.39 7.79 9.40
N GLU A 137 -0.09 8.46 10.43
CA GLU A 137 0.74 9.30 11.28
C GLU A 137 1.10 8.56 12.57
N LEU A 138 2.39 8.47 12.84
CA LEU A 138 2.89 8.09 14.14
C LEU A 138 3.41 9.38 14.80
N CYS A 139 2.81 9.79 15.91
CA CYS A 139 3.37 10.85 16.74
C CYS A 139 4.73 10.40 17.28
N HIS A 140 5.78 10.50 16.46
CA HIS A 140 7.11 10.03 16.80
C HIS A 140 8.10 11.17 16.70
N SER A 141 8.98 11.24 17.69
CA SER A 141 10.25 11.90 17.53
C SER A 141 11.30 10.85 17.21
N ALA A 142 11.31 10.37 16.00
CA ALA A 142 12.51 9.74 15.49
C ALA A 142 13.53 10.89 15.28
N LYS A 143 14.61 10.92 16.05
CA LYS A 143 15.80 11.68 15.69
C LYS A 143 16.35 10.93 14.47
N LYS A 144 15.94 11.36 13.28
CA LYS A 144 16.57 10.95 12.03
C LYS A 144 17.90 11.69 11.97
N THR A 145 18.94 11.00 11.59
CA THR A 145 20.24 11.61 11.21
C THR A 145 20.06 12.46 9.94
N ASP A 146 18.92 12.28 9.23
CA ASP A 146 18.49 13.09 8.09
C ASP A 146 17.07 13.62 8.31
N VAL A 147 16.93 14.92 8.41
CA VAL A 147 15.70 15.66 8.78
C VAL A 147 14.63 15.66 7.67
N HIS A 148 14.91 15.12 6.48
CA HIS A 148 14.06 15.26 5.29
C HIS A 148 13.51 13.98 4.67
N LEU A 149 13.80 12.80 5.23
CA LEU A 149 13.23 11.56 4.67
C LEU A 149 12.00 11.12 5.48
N SER A 150 10.82 11.21 4.89
CA SER A 150 9.62 10.51 5.37
C SER A 150 9.96 9.01 5.56
N ALA A 151 9.42 8.38 6.60
CA ALA A 151 9.61 6.95 6.78
C ALA A 151 9.08 6.22 5.54
N ASN A 152 9.87 5.32 4.96
CA ASN A 152 9.37 4.52 3.85
C ASN A 152 8.28 3.54 4.35
N ALA A 153 7.49 2.97 3.44
CA ALA A 153 6.38 2.09 3.79
C ALA A 153 6.80 0.89 4.68
N LEU A 154 8.02 0.36 4.48
CA LEU A 154 8.57 -0.73 5.29
C LEU A 154 8.86 -0.28 6.73
N GLN A 155 9.47 0.89 6.89
CA GLN A 155 9.76 1.47 8.20
C GLN A 155 8.49 1.79 8.95
N LEU A 156 7.49 2.35 8.26
CA LEU A 156 6.20 2.69 8.82
C LEU A 156 5.47 1.43 9.32
N ALA A 157 5.39 0.39 8.50
CA ALA A 157 4.79 -0.88 8.88
C ALA A 157 5.48 -1.51 10.12
N TRP A 158 6.81 -1.43 10.17
CA TRP A 158 7.58 -1.91 11.31
C TRP A 158 7.27 -1.10 12.59
N LEU A 159 7.21 0.23 12.50
CA LEU A 159 6.88 1.12 13.62
C LEU A 159 5.48 0.85 14.18
N PHE A 160 4.48 0.66 13.31
CA PHE A 160 3.13 0.31 13.74
C PHE A 160 3.05 -1.08 14.38
N ARG A 161 3.85 -2.03 13.89
CA ARG A 161 3.96 -3.33 14.55
C ARG A 161 4.54 -3.21 15.96
N VAL A 162 5.60 -2.43 16.13
CA VAL A 162 6.17 -2.14 17.46
C VAL A 162 5.13 -1.48 18.36
N LYS A 163 4.38 -0.48 17.86
CA LYS A 163 3.30 0.17 18.59
C LYS A 163 2.23 -0.82 19.05
N ALA A 164 1.78 -1.69 18.15
CA ALA A 164 0.76 -2.69 18.45
C ALA A 164 1.22 -3.67 19.56
N MET A 165 2.46 -4.17 19.48
CA MET A 165 3.02 -5.06 20.50
C MET A 165 3.25 -4.33 21.83
N ALA A 166 3.77 -3.10 21.80
CA ALA A 166 3.99 -2.30 23.00
C ALA A 166 2.67 -1.97 23.73
N SER A 167 1.59 -1.75 22.99
CA SER A 167 0.27 -1.47 23.57
C SER A 167 -0.30 -2.65 24.36
N GLN A 168 0.15 -3.86 24.09
CA GLN A 168 -0.25 -5.08 24.82
C GLN A 168 0.56 -5.30 26.12
N GLN A 169 1.69 -4.60 26.28
CA GLN A 169 2.50 -4.72 27.49
C GLN A 169 1.91 -3.92 28.65
N VAL A 170 1.68 -4.58 29.76
CA VAL A 170 1.27 -3.92 31.01
C VAL A 170 2.52 -3.56 31.79
N VAL A 171 2.79 -2.27 31.91
CA VAL A 171 3.93 -1.73 32.69
C VAL A 171 3.43 -0.57 33.55
N PRO A 172 4.10 -0.25 34.67
CA PRO A 172 3.80 0.92 35.49
C PRO A 172 3.85 2.22 34.70
N ASN A 173 3.28 3.28 35.29
CA ASN A 173 3.44 4.62 34.74
C ASN A 173 4.92 5.01 34.65
N TYR A 174 5.27 5.68 33.55
CA TYR A 174 6.63 6.13 33.32
C TYR A 174 7.10 7.07 34.43
N SER A 175 8.34 6.87 34.87
CA SER A 175 9.02 7.74 35.81
C SER A 175 10.44 8.03 35.37
N ARG A 176 10.74 9.32 35.13
CA ARG A 176 12.09 9.75 34.76
C ARG A 176 13.15 9.37 35.81
N ALA A 177 12.82 9.52 37.08
CA ALA A 177 13.75 9.17 38.16
C ALA A 177 14.07 7.69 38.14
N LYS A 178 13.06 6.83 37.96
CA LYS A 178 13.26 5.37 37.82
C LYS A 178 14.05 5.02 36.55
N LEU A 179 13.84 5.75 35.44
CA LEU A 179 14.59 5.53 34.22
C LEU A 179 16.07 5.87 34.39
N LEU A 180 16.41 6.97 35.06
CA LEU A 180 17.81 7.33 35.34
C LEU A 180 18.49 6.26 36.20
N ALA A 181 17.82 5.80 37.25
CA ALA A 181 18.32 4.69 38.09
C ALA A 181 18.44 3.37 37.28
N ALA A 182 17.52 3.13 36.34
CA ALA A 182 17.59 1.98 35.45
C ALA A 182 18.80 2.07 34.51
N ILE A 183 19.11 3.25 33.98
CA ILE A 183 20.30 3.45 33.11
C ILE A 183 21.59 3.11 33.87
N ASP A 184 21.73 3.53 35.12
CA ASP A 184 22.91 3.21 35.92
C ASP A 184 23.04 1.69 36.18
N LYS A 185 21.91 1.02 36.46
CA LYS A 185 21.87 -0.44 36.54
C LYS A 185 22.27 -1.11 35.22
N LEU A 186 21.76 -0.61 34.09
CA LEU A 186 22.07 -1.15 32.76
C LEU A 186 23.57 -0.98 32.42
N LYS A 187 24.17 0.14 32.78
CA LYS A 187 25.63 0.35 32.62
C LYS A 187 26.45 -0.70 33.39
N ALA A 188 26.03 -1.05 34.60
CA ALA A 188 26.71 -2.10 35.36
C ALA A 188 26.59 -3.47 34.68
N LEU A 189 25.49 -3.76 33.97
CA LEU A 189 25.29 -5.02 33.26
C LEU A 189 26.09 -5.14 31.95
N THR A 190 26.66 -4.06 31.42
CA THR A 190 27.48 -4.12 30.19
C THR A 190 28.73 -4.99 30.36
N LEU A 191 29.17 -5.18 31.57
CA LEU A 191 30.33 -6.03 31.90
C LEU A 191 29.99 -7.53 31.89
N SER A 192 28.72 -7.90 31.88
CA SER A 192 28.23 -9.28 31.95
C SER A 192 27.21 -9.53 30.83
N PRO A 193 27.63 -10.00 29.65
CA PRO A 193 26.77 -10.20 28.51
C PRO A 193 25.52 -11.05 28.77
N GLU A 194 25.63 -12.03 29.67
CA GLU A 194 24.54 -12.96 30.03
C GLU A 194 23.36 -12.25 30.73
N GLU A 195 23.62 -11.11 31.33
CA GLU A 195 22.63 -10.30 32.06
C GLU A 195 21.69 -9.48 31.18
N VAL A 196 21.91 -9.46 29.86
CA VAL A 196 21.02 -8.80 28.88
C VAL A 196 19.56 -9.22 29.01
N ARG A 197 19.32 -10.46 29.42
CA ARG A 197 17.97 -10.98 29.71
C ARG A 197 17.17 -10.17 30.75
N HIS A 198 17.85 -9.42 31.60
CA HIS A 198 17.21 -8.59 32.63
C HIS A 198 16.83 -7.19 32.14
N VAL A 199 17.35 -6.74 31.01
CA VAL A 199 17.09 -5.40 30.44
C VAL A 199 15.59 -5.13 30.25
N PRO A 200 14.78 -6.01 29.66
CA PRO A 200 13.36 -5.76 29.48
C PRO A 200 12.63 -5.49 30.81
N ARG A 201 12.97 -6.24 31.86
CA ARG A 201 12.39 -6.08 33.18
C ARG A 201 12.79 -4.76 33.84
N ILE A 202 14.07 -4.41 33.77
CA ILE A 202 14.60 -3.16 34.37
C ILE A 202 13.93 -1.95 33.71
N LEU A 203 13.75 -1.96 32.40
CA LEU A 203 13.06 -0.89 31.65
C LEU A 203 11.56 -0.84 31.98
N ALA A 204 10.94 -2.02 32.06
CA ALA A 204 9.53 -2.12 32.42
C ALA A 204 9.24 -1.54 33.82
N GLU A 205 10.10 -1.76 34.81
CA GLU A 205 9.98 -1.18 36.16
C GLU A 205 10.04 0.37 36.15
N ALA A 206 10.70 0.96 35.15
CA ALA A 206 10.71 2.41 34.91
C ALA A 206 9.54 2.91 34.04
N GLY A 207 8.67 2.01 33.59
CA GLY A 207 7.53 2.35 32.72
C GLY A 207 7.87 2.45 31.24
N VAL A 208 9.03 1.95 30.82
CA VAL A 208 9.47 1.91 29.41
C VAL A 208 9.17 0.54 28.81
N ARG A 209 8.50 0.53 27.68
CA ARG A 209 8.20 -0.68 26.92
C ARG A 209 9.32 -1.01 25.97
N LEU A 210 9.92 -2.17 26.09
CA LEU A 210 10.91 -2.68 25.16
C LEU A 210 10.28 -3.78 24.30
N VAL A 211 10.36 -3.63 22.98
CA VAL A 211 9.76 -4.55 22.01
C VAL A 211 10.80 -4.93 20.96
N PHE A 212 10.89 -6.22 20.69
CA PHE A 212 11.73 -6.74 19.62
C PHE A 212 10.85 -7.15 18.44
N VAL A 213 11.17 -6.62 17.26
CA VAL A 213 10.49 -6.95 16.00
C VAL A 213 11.54 -7.21 14.94
N GLU A 214 11.43 -8.34 14.26
CA GLU A 214 12.34 -8.65 13.16
C GLU A 214 12.37 -7.56 12.10
N PRO A 215 13.56 -7.20 11.56
CA PRO A 215 13.67 -6.16 10.54
C PRO A 215 12.97 -6.60 9.26
N MET A 216 12.32 -5.68 8.58
CA MET A 216 11.83 -5.89 7.22
C MET A 216 13.00 -5.74 6.24
N ALA A 217 13.12 -6.66 5.29
CA ALA A 217 14.17 -6.61 4.28
C ALA A 217 14.13 -5.26 3.54
N GLY A 218 15.27 -4.58 3.48
CA GLY A 218 15.36 -3.26 2.85
C GLY A 218 14.95 -2.07 3.73
N SER A 219 14.41 -2.26 4.93
CA SER A 219 14.00 -1.15 5.82
C SER A 219 15.16 -0.35 6.37
N ARG A 220 16.36 -0.96 6.49
CA ARG A 220 17.56 -0.37 7.13
C ARG A 220 17.25 0.22 8.51
N MET A 221 16.34 -0.43 9.25
CA MET A 221 15.93 0.02 10.57
C MET A 221 16.58 -0.86 11.62
N ASP A 222 17.30 -0.25 12.55
CA ASP A 222 17.92 -0.93 13.69
C ASP A 222 17.05 -0.80 14.94
N GLY A 223 16.22 0.25 14.98
CA GLY A 223 15.21 0.45 16.00
C GLY A 223 14.69 1.88 16.04
N ALA A 224 13.73 2.13 16.92
CA ALA A 224 13.11 3.43 17.11
C ALA A 224 12.70 3.64 18.56
N CYS A 225 12.65 4.91 18.98
CA CYS A 225 12.03 5.34 20.22
C CYS A 225 10.90 6.31 19.92
N PHE A 226 9.73 6.08 20.50
CA PHE A 226 8.57 6.95 20.37
C PHE A 226 7.68 6.85 21.61
N TRP A 227 6.67 7.71 21.66
CA TRP A 227 5.72 7.75 22.77
C TRP A 227 4.33 7.41 22.27
N ILE A 228 3.65 6.51 22.98
CA ILE A 228 2.23 6.25 22.79
C ILE A 228 1.47 7.21 23.72
N ASP A 229 0.48 7.92 23.17
CA ASP A 229 -0.40 8.86 23.89
C ASP A 229 0.35 9.92 24.72
N GLY A 230 1.62 10.17 24.38
CA GLY A 230 2.42 11.22 25.00
C GLY A 230 3.12 10.87 26.31
N ASP A 231 2.68 9.84 27.03
CA ASP A 231 3.17 9.46 28.37
C ASP A 231 3.76 8.04 28.47
N ARG A 232 3.61 7.24 27.40
CA ARG A 232 4.03 5.83 27.36
C ARG A 232 5.19 5.61 26.41
N PRO A 233 6.46 5.69 26.90
CA PRO A 233 7.64 5.51 26.06
C PRO A 233 7.79 4.07 25.60
N VAL A 234 8.18 3.92 24.32
CA VAL A 234 8.42 2.65 23.66
C VAL A 234 9.80 2.69 23.00
N ILE A 235 10.56 1.64 23.21
CA ILE A 235 11.79 1.34 22.48
C ILE A 235 11.53 0.09 21.66
N GLY A 236 11.48 0.25 20.34
CA GLY A 236 11.47 -0.86 19.39
C GLY A 236 12.87 -1.15 18.90
N MET A 237 13.27 -2.41 18.90
CA MET A 237 14.59 -2.86 18.45
C MET A 237 14.46 -3.97 17.43
N THR A 238 15.40 -4.01 16.47
CA THR A 238 15.64 -5.16 15.63
C THR A 238 16.88 -5.90 16.13
N LEU A 239 16.89 -7.21 15.94
CA LEU A 239 18.10 -8.02 16.21
C LEU A 239 18.90 -8.22 14.91
N ARG A 240 19.00 -7.18 14.09
CA ARG A 240 19.56 -7.28 12.74
C ARG A 240 20.98 -7.82 12.67
N PHE A 241 21.79 -7.53 13.67
CA PHE A 241 23.19 -7.95 13.69
C PHE A 241 23.51 -9.01 14.74
N ASP A 242 22.52 -9.39 15.57
CA ASP A 242 22.64 -10.39 16.65
C ASP A 242 23.95 -10.25 17.47
N ARG A 243 24.38 -8.98 17.66
CA ARG A 243 25.59 -8.65 18.40
C ARG A 243 25.24 -7.85 19.64
N ILE A 244 25.83 -8.28 20.74
CA ILE A 244 25.56 -7.70 22.06
C ILE A 244 26.02 -6.26 22.20
N ASP A 245 27.15 -5.92 21.55
CA ASP A 245 27.67 -4.54 21.47
C ASP A 245 26.70 -3.58 20.78
N ASN A 246 26.09 -4.00 19.66
CA ASN A 246 25.04 -3.23 18.98
C ASN A 246 23.81 -3.05 19.87
N PHE A 247 23.42 -4.07 20.61
CA PHE A 247 22.30 -3.97 21.54
C PHE A 247 22.57 -2.90 22.60
N TRP A 248 23.71 -2.91 23.25
CA TRP A 248 24.06 -1.91 24.27
C TRP A 248 24.20 -0.49 23.72
N LEU A 249 24.90 -0.32 22.60
CA LEU A 249 25.03 0.96 21.94
C LEU A 249 23.65 1.56 21.58
N PHE A 250 22.77 0.71 21.04
CA PHE A 250 21.43 1.14 20.66
C PHE A 250 20.55 1.47 21.87
N CYS A 251 20.62 0.67 22.94
CA CYS A 251 19.92 0.94 24.19
C CYS A 251 20.34 2.29 24.77
N ASP A 252 21.63 2.59 24.87
CA ASP A 252 22.13 3.84 25.44
C ASP A 252 21.68 5.05 24.61
N MET A 253 21.80 4.99 23.29
CA MET A 253 21.35 6.07 22.39
C MET A 253 19.85 6.32 22.49
N ARG A 254 19.02 5.28 22.65
CA ARG A 254 17.55 5.43 22.68
C ARG A 254 17.04 5.84 24.06
N LEU A 255 17.68 5.38 25.12
CA LEU A 255 17.40 5.82 26.48
C LEU A 255 17.72 7.31 26.65
N SER A 256 18.85 7.76 26.12
CA SER A 256 19.21 9.20 26.11
C SER A 256 18.16 10.04 25.35
N THR A 257 17.62 9.52 24.25
CA THR A 257 16.53 10.18 23.49
C THR A 257 15.24 10.25 24.29
N CYS A 258 14.86 9.18 25.00
CA CYS A 258 13.69 9.18 25.90
C CYS A 258 13.86 10.22 27.02
N CYS A 259 15.05 10.34 27.60
CA CYS A 259 15.33 11.32 28.66
C CYS A 259 15.28 12.77 28.15
N ALA A 260 15.82 13.06 26.96
CA ALA A 260 15.94 14.40 26.41
C ALA A 260 14.58 15.05 26.05
N ARG A 261 13.56 14.27 25.73
CA ARG A 261 12.27 14.80 25.27
C ARG A 261 11.39 15.36 26.40
N MET A 262 11.63 14.99 27.64
CA MET A 262 10.87 15.48 28.81
C MET A 262 11.20 16.91 29.26
N GLY A 263 12.15 17.58 28.62
CA GLY A 263 12.52 18.98 28.94
C GLY A 263 11.68 20.04 28.21
N ARG A 264 10.75 19.66 27.33
CA ARG A 264 9.88 20.65 26.66
C ARG A 264 8.45 20.51 27.19
N PRO A 265 7.87 21.54 27.85
CA PRO A 265 6.47 21.55 28.21
C PRO A 265 5.64 21.51 26.93
N THR A 266 4.66 20.61 26.88
CA THR A 266 3.60 20.63 25.87
C THR A 266 2.82 21.92 26.04
N THR A 267 3.09 22.93 25.23
CA THR A 267 2.24 24.10 25.10
C THR A 267 0.93 23.63 24.46
N LYS A 268 -0.07 23.36 25.28
CA LYS A 268 -1.45 23.31 24.82
C LYS A 268 -1.78 24.69 24.27
N GLN A 269 -1.83 24.84 22.96
CA GLN A 269 -2.52 25.96 22.34
C GLN A 269 -4.02 25.78 22.62
N SER A 270 -4.50 26.46 23.65
CA SER A 270 -5.92 26.74 23.82
C SER A 270 -6.31 27.77 22.77
N SER A 271 -6.82 27.34 21.65
CA SER A 271 -7.62 28.20 20.76
C SER A 271 -9.00 28.36 21.36
N THR A 272 -9.21 29.44 22.06
CA THR A 272 -10.55 29.95 22.38
C THR A 272 -11.09 30.61 21.11
N PRO A 273 -12.28 30.25 20.60
CA PRO A 273 -12.93 31.05 19.59
C PRO A 273 -13.65 32.23 20.24
N THR A 274 -13.34 33.41 19.77
CA THR A 274 -14.19 34.61 19.91
C THR A 274 -15.12 34.68 18.73
#